data_20c660856def75e825cf4e88141a9576
#
_entry.id   20c660856def75e825cf4e88141a9576
#
_cell.length_a   1.000
_cell.length_b   1.000
_cell.length_c   1.000
_cell.angle_alpha   90.00
_cell.angle_beta   90.00
_cell.angle_gamma   90.00
#
_symmetry.space_group_name_H-M   'P 1'
#
loop_
_entity.id
_entity.type
_entity.pdbx_description
1 polymer ?
#
loop_
_entity_poly.entity_id
_entity_poly.type
_entity_poly.pdbx_seq_one_letter_code
_entity_poly.pdbx_strand_id
1 'polypeptide(L)'
;MRVLVTGAAGFIGSHICEQLLAGGHDVVGVDSLDPSAHDGPPGDLDPGVRWEFRDVRDHDLWMGLLPEVDAVCHQAAKVGLGVDLSDAPEYVSNNDLGTATMLAAMHRSGFGGRLVLASSMVVYGEGAYSCARHGTVRPGPRDPADLGAGIFDPRCPLCGGLLDPGTVTEDAPVDPRNVYAATKLHQEHLASAWARETGGAATMLRYHNVYGPRMPRDTPYAGVMSIFASALARGSAPQVFEDGAQRRDFVHVHDVARANLIALEADPVHDGPLNIASGHPCTLLEAARTLAGAHADLTGEVIEPQVVGGYRLGDVRHITADPTAARATIGFTADVHPSDGLATFAGAELREPPKHRP
;
A
#
# COMPACT_ATOMS: atom_id res chain seq x y z
N MET A 1 9.18 10.15 21.39
CA MET A 1 7.86 9.53 21.65
C MET A 1 8.04 8.03 21.75
N ARG A 2 7.16 7.36 22.47
CA ARG A 2 7.01 5.90 22.36
C ARG A 2 5.89 5.60 21.37
N VAL A 3 6.21 4.90 20.28
CA VAL A 3 5.28 4.63 19.18
C VAL A 3 4.96 3.14 19.13
N LEU A 4 3.65 2.80 19.10
CA LEU A 4 3.19 1.45 18.85
C LEU A 4 2.97 1.28 17.35
N VAL A 5 3.67 0.34 16.74
CA VAL A 5 3.53 -0.03 15.32
C VAL A 5 2.86 -1.40 15.23
N THR A 6 1.71 -1.50 14.60
CA THR A 6 1.07 -2.80 14.31
C THR A 6 1.42 -3.29 12.91
N GLY A 7 1.39 -4.60 12.68
CA GLY A 7 1.92 -5.17 11.43
C GLY A 7 3.44 -4.92 11.31
N ALA A 8 4.09 -4.79 12.47
CA ALA A 8 5.47 -4.34 12.59
C ALA A 8 6.49 -5.32 12.00
N ALA A 9 6.19 -6.63 11.98
CA ALA A 9 7.03 -7.64 11.35
C ALA A 9 6.82 -7.74 9.83
N GLY A 10 5.82 -7.05 9.28
CA GLY A 10 5.51 -7.03 7.86
C GLY A 10 6.53 -6.23 7.02
N PHE A 11 6.33 -6.22 5.70
CA PHE A 11 7.20 -5.51 4.74
C PHE A 11 7.35 -4.03 5.10
N ILE A 12 6.24 -3.27 5.13
CA ILE A 12 6.28 -1.83 5.39
C ILE A 12 6.56 -1.56 6.87
N GLY A 13 5.92 -2.32 7.78
CA GLY A 13 6.04 -2.12 9.23
C GLY A 13 7.47 -2.23 9.75
N SER A 14 8.27 -3.19 9.24
CA SER A 14 9.66 -3.34 9.64
C SER A 14 10.53 -2.13 9.28
N HIS A 15 10.33 -1.54 8.10
CA HIS A 15 11.02 -0.31 7.70
C HIS A 15 10.56 0.91 8.52
N ILE A 16 9.28 0.98 8.91
CA ILE A 16 8.78 2.04 9.79
C ILE A 16 9.45 1.93 11.15
N CYS A 17 9.56 0.74 11.72
CA CYS A 17 10.25 0.52 13.01
C CYS A 17 11.69 1.03 12.96
N GLU A 18 12.44 0.71 11.89
CA GLU A 18 13.82 1.17 11.71
C GLU A 18 13.89 2.71 11.59
N GLN A 19 13.00 3.33 10.82
CA GLN A 19 12.98 4.80 10.69
C GLN A 19 12.66 5.49 12.02
N LEU A 20 11.71 4.94 12.80
CA LEU A 20 11.36 5.46 14.10
C LEU A 20 12.53 5.35 15.10
N LEU A 21 13.20 4.19 15.15
CA LEU A 21 14.39 4.00 16.00
C LEU A 21 15.51 4.96 15.60
N ALA A 22 15.78 5.11 14.29
CA ALA A 22 16.77 6.07 13.79
C ALA A 22 16.40 7.53 14.10
N GLY A 23 15.11 7.85 14.17
CA GLY A 23 14.57 9.14 14.62
C GLY A 23 14.62 9.36 16.15
N GLY A 24 15.13 8.39 16.92
CA GLY A 24 15.26 8.49 18.38
C GLY A 24 13.95 8.22 19.13
N HIS A 25 13.02 7.49 18.55
CA HIS A 25 11.79 7.07 19.21
C HIS A 25 11.93 5.69 19.86
N ASP A 26 11.18 5.46 20.93
CA ASP A 26 10.99 4.11 21.48
C ASP A 26 9.89 3.41 20.65
N VAL A 27 10.12 2.16 20.25
CA VAL A 27 9.19 1.43 19.39
C VAL A 27 8.68 0.16 20.07
N VAL A 28 7.35 0.00 20.09
CA VAL A 28 6.67 -1.24 20.45
C VAL A 28 6.07 -1.82 19.16
N GLY A 29 6.61 -2.95 18.71
CA GLY A 29 6.15 -3.65 17.50
C GLY A 29 5.13 -4.73 17.85
N VAL A 30 3.93 -4.64 17.28
CA VAL A 30 2.87 -5.64 17.42
C VAL A 30 2.65 -6.34 16.09
N ASP A 31 2.68 -7.69 16.11
CA ASP A 31 2.37 -8.50 14.94
C ASP A 31 1.78 -9.86 15.37
N SER A 32 0.81 -10.36 14.66
CA SER A 32 0.23 -11.68 14.94
C SER A 32 1.08 -12.83 14.38
N LEU A 33 2.03 -12.55 13.50
CA LEU A 33 2.77 -13.53 12.71
C LEU A 33 1.83 -14.50 11.99
N ASP A 34 0.83 -13.94 11.30
CA ASP A 34 -0.17 -14.72 10.55
C ASP A 34 0.52 -15.76 9.66
N PRO A 35 0.16 -17.06 9.78
CA PRO A 35 0.79 -18.14 9.01
C PRO A 35 0.68 -17.99 7.48
N SER A 36 -0.27 -17.19 6.99
CA SER A 36 -0.35 -16.86 5.56
C SER A 36 0.75 -15.89 5.08
N ALA A 37 1.40 -15.19 6.02
CA ALA A 37 2.45 -14.21 5.75
C ALA A 37 3.82 -14.58 6.34
N HIS A 38 3.87 -15.37 7.43
CA HIS A 38 5.07 -15.65 8.20
C HIS A 38 5.18 -17.13 8.61
N ASP A 39 6.37 -17.72 8.51
CA ASP A 39 6.72 -19.02 9.14
C ASP A 39 7.18 -18.88 10.60
N GLY A 40 7.03 -17.70 11.19
CA GLY A 40 7.53 -17.29 12.48
C GLY A 40 8.15 -15.89 12.42
N PRO A 41 8.78 -15.39 13.50
CA PRO A 41 9.43 -14.09 13.48
C PRO A 41 10.51 -14.03 12.39
N PRO A 42 10.44 -13.05 11.45
CA PRO A 42 11.50 -12.85 10.47
C PRO A 42 12.87 -12.61 11.12
N GLY A 43 13.93 -13.13 10.50
CA GLY A 43 15.29 -12.99 11.03
C GLY A 43 15.90 -11.59 10.91
N ASP A 44 15.24 -10.70 10.18
CA ASP A 44 15.62 -9.32 9.91
C ASP A 44 14.90 -8.28 10.80
N LEU A 45 14.28 -8.74 11.91
CA LEU A 45 13.62 -7.85 12.87
C LEU A 45 14.66 -7.10 13.73
N ASP A 46 14.47 -5.78 13.86
CA ASP A 46 15.37 -4.93 14.62
C ASP A 46 15.29 -5.27 16.14
N PRO A 47 16.41 -5.58 16.81
CA PRO A 47 16.44 -5.90 18.24
C PRO A 47 16.17 -4.68 19.15
N GLY A 48 16.21 -3.46 18.63
CA GLY A 48 15.82 -2.23 19.35
C GLY A 48 14.32 -2.08 19.56
N VAL A 49 13.51 -2.87 18.85
CA VAL A 49 12.05 -2.88 18.99
C VAL A 49 11.64 -3.79 20.13
N ARG A 50 10.74 -3.32 21.00
CA ARG A 50 10.04 -4.18 21.96
C ARG A 50 8.94 -4.93 21.21
N TRP A 51 9.09 -6.24 21.04
CA TRP A 51 8.16 -7.09 20.30
C TRP A 51 7.06 -7.67 21.16
N GLU A 52 5.81 -7.58 20.66
CA GLU A 52 4.59 -8.20 21.19
C GLU A 52 3.93 -9.02 20.06
N PHE A 53 4.12 -10.33 20.07
CA PHE A 53 3.53 -11.22 19.06
C PHE A 53 2.10 -11.57 19.42
N ARG A 54 1.18 -10.66 19.13
CA ARG A 54 -0.25 -10.74 19.46
C ARG A 54 -1.11 -10.15 18.35
N ASP A 55 -2.39 -10.53 18.35
CA ASP A 55 -3.37 -10.11 17.37
C ASP A 55 -3.98 -8.74 17.74
N VAL A 56 -4.14 -7.86 16.76
CA VAL A 56 -4.78 -6.54 16.94
C VAL A 56 -6.27 -6.64 17.30
N ARG A 57 -6.89 -7.79 17.13
CA ARG A 57 -8.27 -8.08 17.57
C ARG A 57 -8.38 -8.38 19.07
N ASP A 58 -7.25 -8.52 19.73
CA ASP A 58 -7.19 -8.78 21.16
C ASP A 58 -7.34 -7.47 21.95
N HIS A 59 -8.48 -7.30 22.62
CA HIS A 59 -8.76 -6.12 23.42
C HIS A 59 -7.77 -5.91 24.57
N ASP A 60 -7.30 -6.99 25.22
CA ASP A 60 -6.40 -6.89 26.37
C ASP A 60 -4.99 -6.45 25.96
N LEU A 61 -4.59 -6.71 24.72
CA LEU A 61 -3.38 -6.15 24.14
C LEU A 61 -3.41 -4.61 24.23
N TRP A 62 -4.48 -4.01 23.72
CA TRP A 62 -4.63 -2.57 23.65
C TRP A 62 -4.72 -1.93 25.03
N MET A 63 -5.50 -2.52 25.92
CA MET A 63 -5.64 -2.01 27.30
C MET A 63 -4.33 -2.06 28.08
N GLY A 64 -3.44 -3.00 27.73
CA GLY A 64 -2.11 -3.10 28.33
C GLY A 64 -1.10 -2.09 27.76
N LEU A 65 -1.17 -1.81 26.45
CA LEU A 65 -0.14 -1.00 25.76
C LEU A 65 -0.49 0.49 25.64
N LEU A 66 -1.76 0.86 25.44
CA LEU A 66 -2.16 2.25 25.23
C LEU A 66 -1.72 3.23 26.34
N PRO A 67 -1.71 2.84 27.64
CA PRO A 67 -1.20 3.72 28.70
C PRO A 67 0.31 4.02 28.63
N GLU A 68 1.06 3.22 27.84
CA GLU A 68 2.51 3.32 27.76
C GLU A 68 2.99 4.06 26.49
N VAL A 69 2.11 4.40 25.55
CA VAL A 69 2.50 4.91 24.22
C VAL A 69 1.91 6.29 23.93
N ASP A 70 2.66 7.10 23.20
CA ASP A 70 2.27 8.45 22.79
C ASP A 70 1.56 8.47 21.43
N ALA A 71 1.78 7.45 20.60
CA ALA A 71 1.25 7.37 19.24
C ALA A 71 1.03 5.92 18.80
N VAL A 72 0.08 5.73 17.89
CA VAL A 72 -0.18 4.45 17.21
C VAL A 72 0.01 4.62 15.71
N CYS A 73 0.86 3.76 15.12
CA CYS A 73 1.06 3.61 13.69
C CYS A 73 0.45 2.27 13.27
N HIS A 74 -0.78 2.33 12.73
CA HIS A 74 -1.57 1.12 12.44
C HIS A 74 -1.34 0.63 11.02
N GLN A 75 -0.45 -0.39 10.87
CA GLN A 75 -0.10 -1.00 9.59
C GLN A 75 -0.72 -2.39 9.42
N ALA A 76 -1.17 -3.03 10.51
CA ALA A 76 -1.72 -4.38 10.48
C ALA A 76 -2.95 -4.45 9.57
N ALA A 77 -2.86 -5.30 8.56
CA ALA A 77 -3.97 -5.58 7.64
C ALA A 77 -3.69 -6.86 6.86
N LYS A 78 -4.73 -7.61 6.53
CA LYS A 78 -4.68 -8.55 5.42
C LYS A 78 -4.72 -7.75 4.11
N VAL A 79 -3.76 -8.01 3.23
CA VAL A 79 -3.55 -7.25 1.98
C VAL A 79 -3.74 -8.13 0.75
N GLY A 80 -3.82 -7.50 -0.45
CA GLY A 80 -3.96 -8.19 -1.73
C GLY A 80 -5.41 -8.33 -2.19
N LEU A 81 -5.59 -8.88 -3.40
CA LEU A 81 -6.93 -8.98 -4.02
C LEU A 81 -7.76 -10.18 -3.50
N GLY A 82 -7.13 -11.10 -2.74
CA GLY A 82 -7.74 -12.37 -2.40
C GLY A 82 -7.81 -13.34 -3.59
N VAL A 83 -8.36 -14.52 -3.35
CA VAL A 83 -8.61 -15.51 -4.41
C VAL A 83 -10.02 -15.30 -4.99
N ASP A 84 -11.01 -15.18 -4.10
CA ASP A 84 -12.39 -14.89 -4.46
C ASP A 84 -13.16 -14.26 -3.27
N LEU A 85 -14.48 -14.12 -3.43
CA LEU A 85 -15.33 -13.48 -2.39
C LEU A 85 -15.43 -14.30 -1.09
N SER A 86 -15.05 -15.58 -1.08
CA SER A 86 -15.03 -16.39 0.15
C SER A 86 -13.99 -15.91 1.17
N ASP A 87 -12.99 -15.16 0.72
CA ASP A 87 -11.97 -14.53 1.58
C ASP A 87 -12.51 -13.30 2.35
N ALA A 88 -13.69 -12.79 1.98
CA ALA A 88 -14.25 -11.56 2.56
C ALA A 88 -14.32 -11.58 4.10
N PRO A 89 -14.80 -12.67 4.78
CA PRO A 89 -14.84 -12.70 6.24
C PRO A 89 -13.47 -12.49 6.89
N GLU A 90 -12.41 -13.01 6.26
CA GLU A 90 -11.05 -12.89 6.78
C GLU A 90 -10.52 -11.45 6.64
N TYR A 91 -10.76 -10.79 5.49
CA TYR A 91 -10.43 -9.38 5.31
C TYR A 91 -11.16 -8.49 6.32
N VAL A 92 -12.48 -8.67 6.49
CA VAL A 92 -13.28 -7.91 7.44
C VAL A 92 -12.82 -8.17 8.88
N SER A 93 -12.53 -9.41 9.24
CA SER A 93 -12.05 -9.75 10.57
C SER A 93 -10.70 -9.07 10.88
N ASN A 94 -9.72 -9.16 9.99
CA ASN A 94 -8.40 -8.60 10.24
C ASN A 94 -8.40 -7.07 10.15
N ASN A 95 -8.99 -6.52 9.10
CA ASN A 95 -8.88 -5.09 8.80
C ASN A 95 -9.93 -4.28 9.60
N ASP A 96 -11.20 -4.60 9.45
CA ASP A 96 -12.28 -3.80 10.03
C ASP A 96 -12.42 -4.06 11.53
N LEU A 97 -12.55 -5.33 11.94
CA LEU A 97 -12.67 -5.67 13.35
C LEU A 97 -11.39 -5.32 14.14
N GLY A 98 -10.21 -5.57 13.56
CA GLY A 98 -8.93 -5.18 14.18
C GLY A 98 -8.86 -3.68 14.45
N THR A 99 -9.17 -2.86 13.44
CA THR A 99 -9.23 -1.40 13.60
C THR A 99 -10.31 -0.96 14.58
N ALA A 100 -11.52 -1.52 14.50
CA ALA A 100 -12.60 -1.18 15.42
C ALA A 100 -12.25 -1.52 16.87
N THR A 101 -11.60 -2.67 17.12
CA THR A 101 -11.14 -3.07 18.46
C THR A 101 -10.11 -2.08 19.01
N MET A 102 -9.12 -1.68 18.19
CA MET A 102 -8.15 -0.64 18.53
C MET A 102 -8.82 0.67 18.92
N LEU A 103 -9.68 1.20 18.05
CA LEU A 103 -10.33 2.51 18.27
C LEU A 103 -11.25 2.48 19.50
N ALA A 104 -11.96 1.37 19.74
CA ALA A 104 -12.78 1.20 20.95
C ALA A 104 -11.92 1.19 22.22
N ALA A 105 -10.73 0.56 22.19
CA ALA A 105 -9.81 0.58 23.32
C ALA A 105 -9.20 1.98 23.52
N MET A 106 -8.82 2.68 22.45
CA MET A 106 -8.34 4.07 22.49
C MET A 106 -9.38 4.98 23.15
N HIS A 107 -10.65 4.86 22.76
CA HIS A 107 -11.73 5.62 23.39
C HIS A 107 -11.88 5.30 24.88
N ARG A 108 -11.92 4.01 25.26
CA ARG A 108 -12.08 3.57 26.66
C ARG A 108 -10.91 3.97 27.57
N SER A 109 -9.70 3.97 27.05
CA SER A 109 -8.49 4.37 27.80
C SER A 109 -8.32 5.89 27.87
N GLY A 110 -9.15 6.67 27.16
CA GLY A 110 -8.94 8.11 27.02
C GLY A 110 -7.68 8.47 26.26
N PHE A 111 -7.24 7.63 25.32
CA PHE A 111 -6.03 7.86 24.54
C PHE A 111 -6.10 9.17 23.77
N GLY A 112 -5.22 10.11 24.13
CA GLY A 112 -5.09 11.43 23.50
C GLY A 112 -3.87 11.55 22.57
N GLY A 113 -3.24 10.44 22.23
CA GLY A 113 -2.08 10.41 21.34
C GLY A 113 -2.44 10.49 19.86
N ARG A 114 -1.43 10.30 19.03
CA ARG A 114 -1.54 10.41 17.55
C ARG A 114 -1.91 9.08 16.93
N LEU A 115 -2.73 9.10 15.88
CA LEU A 115 -3.04 7.93 15.05
C LEU A 115 -2.60 8.17 13.61
N VAL A 116 -1.71 7.30 13.11
CA VAL A 116 -1.38 7.19 11.70
C VAL A 116 -1.85 5.83 11.20
N LEU A 117 -2.68 5.82 10.15
CA LEU A 117 -3.31 4.62 9.59
C LEU A 117 -2.82 4.37 8.17
N ALA A 118 -2.36 3.16 7.90
CA ALA A 118 -2.09 2.70 6.55
C ALA A 118 -3.39 2.53 5.76
N SER A 119 -3.64 3.41 4.82
CA SER A 119 -4.65 3.28 3.78
C SER A 119 -4.01 2.92 2.43
N SER A 120 -4.72 3.02 1.34
CA SER A 120 -4.25 2.57 0.03
C SER A 120 -4.92 3.33 -1.11
N MET A 121 -4.22 3.47 -2.23
CA MET A 121 -4.78 3.98 -3.49
C MET A 121 -6.00 3.18 -3.98
N VAL A 122 -6.14 1.93 -3.55
CA VAL A 122 -7.24 1.06 -4.01
C VAL A 122 -8.64 1.60 -3.63
N VAL A 123 -8.72 2.52 -2.66
CA VAL A 123 -9.97 3.16 -2.26
C VAL A 123 -10.59 4.00 -3.38
N TYR A 124 -9.76 4.50 -4.30
CA TYR A 124 -10.23 5.31 -5.43
C TYR A 124 -10.94 4.51 -6.53
N GLY A 125 -10.64 3.22 -6.67
CA GLY A 125 -11.05 2.43 -7.82
C GLY A 125 -10.29 2.85 -9.08
N GLU A 126 -10.99 3.12 -10.19
CA GLU A 126 -10.36 3.71 -11.36
C GLU A 126 -9.84 5.12 -11.03
N GLY A 127 -8.69 5.48 -11.67
CA GLY A 127 -8.06 6.78 -11.46
C GLY A 127 -8.85 7.97 -11.98
N ALA A 128 -8.20 9.11 -12.04
CA ALA A 128 -8.77 10.32 -12.64
C ALA A 128 -8.66 10.26 -14.16
N TYR A 129 -9.72 10.69 -14.84
CA TYR A 129 -9.77 10.72 -16.30
C TYR A 129 -10.41 11.99 -16.84
N SER A 130 -9.99 12.37 -18.04
CA SER A 130 -10.62 13.45 -18.80
C SER A 130 -11.07 12.98 -20.16
N CYS A 131 -12.21 13.54 -20.59
CA CYS A 131 -12.74 13.40 -21.92
C CYS A 131 -12.55 14.72 -22.70
N ALA A 132 -12.05 14.66 -23.91
CA ALA A 132 -11.86 15.85 -24.73
C ALA A 132 -13.14 16.69 -24.95
N ARG A 133 -14.33 16.06 -24.82
CA ARG A 133 -15.62 16.72 -25.00
C ARG A 133 -16.29 17.12 -23.69
N HIS A 134 -16.08 16.37 -22.62
CA HIS A 134 -16.86 16.50 -21.39
C HIS A 134 -16.02 16.90 -20.17
N GLY A 135 -14.70 17.13 -20.35
CA GLY A 135 -13.79 17.43 -19.25
C GLY A 135 -13.61 16.23 -18.32
N THR A 136 -13.50 16.50 -17.03
CA THR A 136 -13.33 15.45 -16.01
C THR A 136 -14.54 14.53 -15.96
N VAL A 137 -14.32 13.23 -16.14
CA VAL A 137 -15.34 12.20 -16.07
C VAL A 137 -14.82 11.02 -15.24
N ARG A 138 -15.76 10.24 -14.72
CA ARG A 138 -15.43 9.02 -13.99
C ARG A 138 -15.95 7.82 -14.79
N PRO A 139 -15.06 6.96 -15.31
CA PRO A 139 -15.48 5.74 -15.98
C PRO A 139 -16.03 4.74 -14.97
N GLY A 140 -16.99 3.92 -15.41
CA GLY A 140 -17.40 2.71 -14.72
C GLY A 140 -16.34 1.59 -14.83
N PRO A 141 -16.67 0.36 -14.40
CA PRO A 141 -15.86 -0.82 -14.69
C PRO A 141 -15.62 -0.95 -16.19
N ARG A 142 -14.42 -1.42 -16.56
CA ARG A 142 -14.08 -1.64 -17.98
C ARG A 142 -14.94 -2.77 -18.57
N ASP A 143 -15.40 -2.59 -19.79
CA ASP A 143 -16.25 -3.55 -20.48
C ASP A 143 -15.42 -4.80 -20.88
N PRO A 144 -15.83 -6.02 -20.49
CA PRO A 144 -15.17 -7.25 -20.90
C PRO A 144 -15.06 -7.42 -22.41
N ALA A 145 -16.02 -6.90 -23.20
CA ALA A 145 -15.98 -6.94 -24.66
C ALA A 145 -14.87 -6.06 -25.23
N ASP A 146 -14.67 -4.86 -24.68
CA ASP A 146 -13.56 -3.98 -25.04
C ASP A 146 -12.22 -4.63 -24.68
N LEU A 147 -12.09 -5.17 -23.46
CA LEU A 147 -10.88 -5.87 -23.04
C LEU A 147 -10.54 -7.06 -23.94
N GLY A 148 -11.55 -7.87 -24.31
CA GLY A 148 -11.40 -8.97 -25.24
C GLY A 148 -11.02 -8.56 -26.66
N ALA A 149 -11.36 -7.33 -27.05
CA ALA A 149 -10.98 -6.71 -28.33
C ALA A 149 -9.62 -5.99 -28.28
N GLY A 150 -8.90 -6.01 -27.14
CA GLY A 150 -7.63 -5.30 -26.96
C GLY A 150 -7.79 -3.79 -26.75
N ILE A 151 -9.00 -3.33 -26.41
CA ILE A 151 -9.26 -1.94 -26.06
C ILE A 151 -9.20 -1.84 -24.54
N PHE A 152 -8.04 -1.42 -24.02
CA PHE A 152 -7.79 -1.44 -22.59
C PHE A 152 -8.12 -0.13 -21.88
N ASP A 153 -8.08 1.01 -22.59
CA ASP A 153 -8.38 2.31 -21.99
C ASP A 153 -9.89 2.51 -21.76
N PRO A 154 -10.29 3.09 -20.62
CA PRO A 154 -11.69 3.30 -20.31
C PRO A 154 -12.36 4.24 -21.31
N ARG A 155 -13.68 4.04 -21.51
CA ARG A 155 -14.50 4.91 -22.35
C ARG A 155 -15.25 5.94 -21.53
N CYS A 156 -15.44 7.09 -22.13
CA CYS A 156 -16.29 8.14 -21.59
C CYS A 156 -17.75 7.64 -21.46
N PRO A 157 -18.35 7.69 -20.27
CA PRO A 157 -19.72 7.22 -20.05
C PRO A 157 -20.77 8.05 -20.79
N LEU A 158 -20.39 9.26 -21.29
CA LEU A 158 -21.31 10.17 -21.98
C LEU A 158 -21.23 10.06 -23.51
N CYS A 159 -20.06 9.79 -24.09
CA CYS A 159 -19.91 9.75 -25.56
C CYS A 159 -19.22 8.51 -26.10
N GLY A 160 -18.77 7.58 -25.26
CA GLY A 160 -18.06 6.37 -25.67
C GLY A 160 -16.63 6.56 -26.18
N GLY A 161 -16.12 7.80 -26.24
CA GLY A 161 -14.74 8.08 -26.65
C GLY A 161 -13.74 7.60 -25.61
N LEU A 162 -12.51 7.27 -26.01
CA LEU A 162 -11.42 6.92 -25.08
C LEU A 162 -11.09 8.11 -24.18
N LEU A 163 -10.64 7.82 -22.98
CA LEU A 163 -10.32 8.80 -21.95
C LEU A 163 -8.81 8.95 -21.77
N ASP A 164 -8.38 10.17 -21.45
CA ASP A 164 -7.01 10.48 -21.08
C ASP A 164 -6.84 10.34 -19.56
N PRO A 165 -5.81 9.61 -19.05
CA PRO A 165 -5.57 9.47 -17.63
C PRO A 165 -4.97 10.74 -17.02
N GLY A 166 -5.41 11.05 -15.78
CA GLY A 166 -4.89 12.12 -14.93
C GLY A 166 -4.38 11.57 -13.59
N THR A 167 -4.14 12.47 -12.63
CA THR A 167 -3.75 12.15 -11.25
C THR A 167 -4.92 12.33 -10.30
N VAL A 168 -5.03 11.45 -9.28
CA VAL A 168 -6.06 11.55 -8.24
C VAL A 168 -5.57 12.43 -7.09
N THR A 169 -6.43 13.32 -6.64
CA THR A 169 -6.28 14.08 -5.40
C THR A 169 -7.05 13.40 -4.26
N GLU A 170 -6.82 13.79 -3.01
CA GLU A 170 -7.45 13.16 -1.85
C GLU A 170 -8.97 13.36 -1.76
N ASP A 171 -9.48 14.42 -2.39
CA ASP A 171 -10.90 14.74 -2.51
C ASP A 171 -11.60 14.00 -3.68
N ALA A 172 -10.85 13.25 -4.49
CA ALA A 172 -11.43 12.43 -5.54
C ALA A 172 -12.43 11.42 -4.96
N PRO A 173 -13.58 11.21 -5.64
CA PRO A 173 -14.55 10.23 -5.18
C PRO A 173 -13.94 8.85 -5.01
N VAL A 174 -14.24 8.19 -3.90
CA VAL A 174 -13.79 6.82 -3.61
C VAL A 174 -14.80 5.80 -4.14
N ASP A 175 -14.30 4.66 -4.66
CA ASP A 175 -15.11 3.61 -5.29
C ASP A 175 -14.38 2.27 -5.26
N PRO A 176 -14.30 1.63 -4.09
CA PRO A 176 -13.54 0.40 -3.91
C PRO A 176 -14.08 -0.72 -4.81
N ARG A 177 -13.18 -1.40 -5.54
CA ARG A 177 -13.53 -2.39 -6.56
C ARG A 177 -13.42 -3.85 -6.08
N ASN A 178 -12.93 -4.07 -4.88
CA ASN A 178 -12.78 -5.40 -4.28
C ASN A 178 -12.89 -5.32 -2.76
N VAL A 179 -12.93 -6.49 -2.09
CA VAL A 179 -13.11 -6.59 -0.64
C VAL A 179 -12.00 -5.87 0.12
N TYR A 180 -10.74 -6.06 -0.28
CA TYR A 180 -9.61 -5.37 0.34
C TYR A 180 -9.76 -3.85 0.27
N ALA A 181 -10.10 -3.31 -0.91
CA ALA A 181 -10.33 -1.88 -1.08
C ALA A 181 -11.49 -1.37 -0.20
N ALA A 182 -12.57 -2.16 -0.09
CA ALA A 182 -13.70 -1.83 0.76
C ALA A 182 -13.31 -1.77 2.24
N THR A 183 -12.50 -2.73 2.73
CA THR A 183 -12.02 -2.70 4.12
C THR A 183 -11.08 -1.52 4.37
N LYS A 184 -10.19 -1.19 3.42
CA LYS A 184 -9.30 -0.01 3.56
C LYS A 184 -10.10 1.30 3.66
N LEU A 185 -11.12 1.47 2.83
CA LEU A 185 -12.01 2.62 2.94
C LEU A 185 -12.80 2.61 4.26
N HIS A 186 -13.27 1.45 4.71
CA HIS A 186 -13.96 1.36 5.99
C HIS A 186 -13.06 1.70 7.18
N GLN A 187 -11.78 1.30 7.16
CA GLN A 187 -10.80 1.72 8.16
C GLN A 187 -10.65 3.26 8.22
N GLU A 188 -10.61 3.95 7.06
CA GLU A 188 -10.60 5.43 7.02
C GLU A 188 -11.86 6.02 7.68
N HIS A 189 -13.04 5.46 7.38
CA HIS A 189 -14.30 5.94 7.97
C HIS A 189 -14.36 5.71 9.48
N LEU A 190 -13.88 4.56 9.97
CA LEU A 190 -13.81 4.28 11.41
C LEU A 190 -12.85 5.26 12.11
N ALA A 191 -11.67 5.48 11.56
CA ALA A 191 -10.68 6.43 12.11
C ALA A 191 -11.23 7.87 12.12
N SER A 192 -11.90 8.30 11.04
CA SER A 192 -12.55 9.61 10.96
C SER A 192 -13.71 9.76 11.95
N ALA A 193 -14.48 8.70 12.20
CA ALA A 193 -15.54 8.72 13.21
C ALA A 193 -14.95 8.88 14.62
N TRP A 194 -13.91 8.08 14.93
CA TRP A 194 -13.19 8.19 16.21
C TRP A 194 -12.63 9.59 16.43
N ALA A 195 -11.96 10.16 15.41
CA ALA A 195 -11.39 11.52 15.52
C ALA A 195 -12.47 12.57 15.85
N ARG A 196 -13.63 12.50 15.16
CA ARG A 196 -14.76 13.41 15.41
C ARG A 196 -15.38 13.25 16.79
N GLU A 197 -15.54 12.02 17.28
CA GLU A 197 -16.18 11.75 18.58
C GLU A 197 -15.27 12.09 19.76
N THR A 198 -13.96 11.96 19.60
CA THR A 198 -12.99 12.17 20.68
C THR A 198 -12.31 13.54 20.65
N GLY A 199 -12.39 14.27 19.53
CA GLY A 199 -11.61 15.47 19.29
C GLY A 199 -10.14 15.17 18.98
N GLY A 200 -9.81 13.90 18.72
CA GLY A 200 -8.48 13.46 18.24
C GLY A 200 -8.25 13.77 16.76
N ALA A 201 -7.15 13.27 16.22
CA ALA A 201 -6.82 13.37 14.81
C ALA A 201 -6.29 12.02 14.30
N ALA A 202 -6.67 11.65 13.09
CA ALA A 202 -6.19 10.47 12.41
C ALA A 202 -5.64 10.82 11.02
N THR A 203 -4.34 10.61 10.81
CA THR A 203 -3.71 10.78 9.50
C THR A 203 -3.78 9.45 8.74
N MET A 204 -4.48 9.41 7.62
CA MET A 204 -4.65 8.20 6.81
C MET A 204 -3.76 8.28 5.56
N LEU A 205 -2.71 7.45 5.51
CA LEU A 205 -1.75 7.48 4.42
C LEU A 205 -2.18 6.52 3.31
N ARG A 206 -2.69 7.05 2.19
CA ARG A 206 -3.06 6.29 0.99
C ARG A 206 -1.81 5.94 0.21
N TYR A 207 -1.20 4.78 0.53
CA TYR A 207 -0.02 4.32 -0.18
C TYR A 207 -0.35 3.96 -1.62
N HIS A 208 0.48 4.46 -2.55
CA HIS A 208 0.48 3.99 -3.92
C HIS A 208 1.29 2.69 -4.05
N ASN A 209 1.82 2.34 -5.21
CA ASN A 209 2.48 1.05 -5.40
C ASN A 209 3.83 1.00 -4.66
N VAL A 210 3.82 0.50 -3.41
CA VAL A 210 5.03 0.38 -2.58
C VAL A 210 5.90 -0.77 -3.09
N TYR A 211 7.20 -0.53 -3.21
CA TYR A 211 8.20 -1.53 -3.55
C TYR A 211 9.50 -1.32 -2.76
N GLY A 212 10.35 -2.34 -2.70
CA GLY A 212 11.64 -2.24 -2.03
C GLY A 212 12.07 -3.53 -1.34
N PRO A 213 13.22 -3.51 -0.63
CA PRO A 213 13.73 -4.67 0.12
C PRO A 213 12.70 -5.27 1.07
N ARG A 214 12.78 -6.57 1.35
CA ARG A 214 11.84 -7.34 2.20
C ARG A 214 10.43 -7.47 1.64
N MET A 215 10.16 -7.01 0.41
CA MET A 215 8.88 -7.26 -0.23
C MET A 215 8.65 -8.77 -0.35
N PRO A 216 7.44 -9.30 -0.02
CA PRO A 216 7.18 -10.73 -0.12
C PRO A 216 7.17 -11.18 -1.58
N ARG A 217 7.77 -12.35 -1.88
CA ARG A 217 7.78 -12.91 -3.22
C ARG A 217 6.84 -14.10 -3.35
N ASP A 218 6.44 -14.40 -4.60
CA ASP A 218 5.69 -15.61 -4.98
C ASP A 218 4.42 -15.86 -4.15
N THR A 219 3.77 -14.81 -3.63
CA THR A 219 2.49 -14.90 -2.94
C THR A 219 1.37 -14.32 -3.82
N PRO A 220 0.10 -14.73 -3.62
CA PRO A 220 -1.04 -14.10 -4.29
C PRO A 220 -1.17 -12.60 -3.98
N TYR A 221 -0.55 -12.17 -2.88
CA TYR A 221 -0.56 -10.80 -2.36
C TYR A 221 0.69 -10.01 -2.74
N ALA A 222 1.63 -10.63 -3.47
CA ALA A 222 2.84 -9.96 -3.94
C ALA A 222 2.48 -8.85 -4.93
N GLY A 223 3.04 -7.67 -4.72
CA GLY A 223 2.90 -6.58 -5.67
C GLY A 223 3.63 -6.89 -6.99
N VAL A 224 3.23 -6.24 -8.06
CA VAL A 224 3.70 -6.52 -9.43
C VAL A 224 5.23 -6.48 -9.56
N MET A 225 5.92 -5.59 -8.83
CA MET A 225 7.39 -5.51 -8.86
C MET A 225 8.06 -6.77 -8.28
N SER A 226 7.51 -7.34 -7.20
CA SER A 226 8.01 -8.60 -6.65
C SER A 226 7.78 -9.77 -7.62
N ILE A 227 6.65 -9.79 -8.34
CA ILE A 227 6.37 -10.81 -9.37
C ILE A 227 7.42 -10.71 -10.49
N PHE A 228 7.74 -9.50 -10.96
CA PHE A 228 8.74 -9.29 -12.01
C PHE A 228 10.15 -9.66 -11.53
N ALA A 229 10.55 -9.22 -10.34
CA ALA A 229 11.84 -9.57 -9.75
C ALA A 229 11.99 -11.09 -9.56
N SER A 230 10.95 -11.76 -9.06
CA SER A 230 10.94 -13.22 -8.91
C SER A 230 11.02 -13.95 -10.24
N ALA A 231 10.40 -13.44 -11.31
CA ALA A 231 10.51 -14.01 -12.65
C ALA A 231 11.94 -13.92 -13.17
N LEU A 232 12.56 -12.74 -13.08
CA LEU A 232 13.96 -12.51 -13.48
C LEU A 232 14.93 -13.40 -12.70
N ALA A 233 14.76 -13.50 -11.38
CA ALA A 233 15.60 -14.37 -10.53
C ALA A 233 15.51 -15.85 -10.89
N ARG A 234 14.43 -16.28 -11.58
CA ARG A 234 14.28 -17.66 -12.12
C ARG A 234 14.72 -17.79 -13.59
N GLY A 235 15.35 -16.77 -14.17
CA GLY A 235 15.71 -16.77 -15.60
C GLY A 235 14.50 -16.70 -16.54
N SER A 236 13.36 -16.17 -16.07
CA SER A 236 12.11 -16.10 -16.83
C SER A 236 11.73 -14.66 -17.15
N ALA A 237 11.13 -14.43 -18.32
CA ALA A 237 10.67 -13.11 -18.72
C ALA A 237 9.51 -12.62 -17.86
N PRO A 238 9.57 -11.40 -17.29
CA PRO A 238 8.42 -10.76 -16.67
C PRO A 238 7.23 -10.67 -17.64
N GLN A 239 6.07 -11.15 -17.22
CA GLN A 239 4.86 -11.13 -18.04
C GLN A 239 4.06 -9.86 -17.77
N VAL A 240 3.97 -8.98 -18.75
CA VAL A 240 3.26 -7.71 -18.66
C VAL A 240 1.89 -7.85 -19.34
N PHE A 241 0.84 -7.66 -18.56
CA PHE A 241 -0.53 -7.83 -19.03
C PHE A 241 -0.98 -6.65 -19.90
N GLU A 242 -2.10 -6.87 -20.60
CA GLU A 242 -2.70 -5.95 -21.55
C GLU A 242 -1.65 -5.56 -22.62
N ASP A 243 -1.50 -4.27 -22.90
CA ASP A 243 -0.47 -3.69 -23.77
C ASP A 243 0.75 -3.16 -23.01
N GLY A 244 0.76 -3.32 -21.67
CA GLY A 244 1.80 -2.82 -20.79
C GLY A 244 1.72 -1.32 -20.47
N ALA A 245 0.73 -0.61 -21.01
CA ALA A 245 0.58 0.84 -20.84
C ALA A 245 -0.18 1.24 -19.55
N GLN A 246 -0.55 0.27 -18.69
CA GLN A 246 -1.14 0.60 -17.38
C GLN A 246 -0.19 1.49 -16.59
N ARG A 247 -0.69 2.63 -16.10
CA ARG A 247 0.11 3.57 -15.30
C ARG A 247 -0.05 3.33 -13.82
N ARG A 248 1.09 3.37 -13.12
CA ARG A 248 1.18 3.31 -11.65
C ARG A 248 2.19 4.34 -11.16
N ASP A 249 2.00 4.76 -9.92
CA ASP A 249 3.00 5.52 -9.19
C ASP A 249 3.70 4.55 -8.20
N PHE A 250 4.97 4.28 -8.45
CA PHE A 250 5.79 3.40 -7.62
C PHE A 250 6.55 4.23 -6.59
N VAL A 251 6.31 3.95 -5.32
CA VAL A 251 6.96 4.63 -4.20
C VAL A 251 7.85 3.66 -3.42
N HIS A 252 9.09 4.07 -3.13
CA HIS A 252 10.03 3.21 -2.42
C HIS A 252 9.61 3.05 -0.95
N VAL A 253 9.81 1.86 -0.38
CA VAL A 253 9.39 1.56 1.00
C VAL A 253 10.06 2.46 2.04
N HIS A 254 11.28 2.92 1.82
CA HIS A 254 11.94 3.88 2.72
C HIS A 254 11.23 5.24 2.73
N ASP A 255 10.70 5.71 1.58
CA ASP A 255 9.90 6.92 1.52
C ASP A 255 8.56 6.75 2.22
N VAL A 256 7.94 5.58 2.09
CA VAL A 256 6.71 5.25 2.83
C VAL A 256 6.97 5.21 4.34
N ALA A 257 8.06 4.59 4.78
CA ALA A 257 8.44 4.57 6.19
C ALA A 257 8.70 5.99 6.72
N ARG A 258 9.41 6.81 5.94
CA ARG A 258 9.66 8.22 6.26
C ARG A 258 8.37 9.05 6.30
N ALA A 259 7.41 8.78 5.41
CA ALA A 259 6.11 9.45 5.44
C ALA A 259 5.34 9.17 6.74
N ASN A 260 5.42 7.95 7.29
CA ASN A 260 4.85 7.63 8.59
C ASN A 260 5.54 8.38 9.74
N LEU A 261 6.87 8.44 9.75
CA LEU A 261 7.63 9.21 10.74
C LEU A 261 7.22 10.70 10.69
N ILE A 262 7.21 11.30 9.50
CA ILE A 262 6.82 12.70 9.30
C ILE A 262 5.36 12.94 9.78
N ALA A 263 4.43 12.05 9.45
CA ALA A 263 3.04 12.17 9.87
C ALA A 263 2.88 12.06 11.41
N LEU A 264 3.68 11.20 12.04
CA LEU A 264 3.72 11.08 13.51
C LEU A 264 4.32 12.30 14.19
N GLU A 265 5.26 12.99 13.56
CA GLU A 265 5.93 14.18 14.10
C GLU A 265 5.26 15.50 13.70
N ALA A 266 4.33 15.49 12.73
CA ALA A 266 3.71 16.69 12.19
C ALA A 266 3.09 17.57 13.28
N ASP A 267 3.35 18.88 13.21
CA ASP A 267 2.75 19.89 14.07
C ASP A 267 2.31 21.10 13.22
N PRO A 268 1.01 21.37 13.12
CA PRO A 268 -0.10 20.63 13.74
C PRO A 268 -0.30 19.21 13.18
N VAL A 269 -0.90 18.32 13.96
CA VAL A 269 -1.30 16.98 13.50
C VAL A 269 -2.31 17.11 12.37
N HIS A 270 -2.10 16.39 11.27
CA HIS A 270 -3.06 16.36 10.18
C HIS A 270 -4.20 15.38 10.49
N ASP A 271 -5.44 15.78 10.19
CA ASP A 271 -6.62 14.91 10.25
C ASP A 271 -7.18 14.73 8.84
N GLY A 272 -7.12 13.52 8.32
CA GLY A 272 -7.60 13.18 6.98
C GLY A 272 -6.64 12.34 6.14
N PRO A 273 -7.05 12.02 4.90
CA PRO A 273 -6.23 11.22 3.99
C PRO A 273 -5.12 12.05 3.33
N LEU A 274 -3.99 11.39 3.02
CA LEU A 274 -2.88 11.93 2.22
C LEU A 274 -2.36 10.87 1.25
N ASN A 275 -2.15 11.23 -0.01
CA ASN A 275 -1.52 10.38 -1.01
C ASN A 275 -0.01 10.28 -0.76
N ILE A 276 0.48 9.07 -0.57
CA ILE A 276 1.91 8.79 -0.44
C ILE A 276 2.39 8.09 -1.71
N ALA A 277 3.09 8.86 -2.53
CA ALA A 277 3.49 8.48 -3.88
C ALA A 277 4.81 9.16 -4.25
N SER A 278 5.45 8.69 -5.33
CA SER A 278 6.69 9.31 -5.83
C SER A 278 6.44 10.61 -6.58
N GLY A 279 5.25 10.80 -7.17
CA GLY A 279 4.94 11.86 -8.10
C GLY A 279 5.49 11.65 -9.51
N HIS A 280 6.07 10.47 -9.79
CA HIS A 280 6.68 10.10 -11.06
C HIS A 280 6.04 8.81 -11.62
N PRO A 281 4.81 8.89 -12.14
CA PRO A 281 4.11 7.72 -12.65
C PRO A 281 4.81 7.17 -13.91
N CYS A 282 4.87 5.83 -14.01
CA CYS A 282 5.36 5.14 -15.20
C CYS A 282 4.40 4.00 -15.58
N THR A 283 4.58 3.47 -16.78
CA THR A 283 3.85 2.28 -17.24
C THR A 283 4.44 1.00 -16.64
N LEU A 284 3.63 -0.06 -16.56
CA LEU A 284 4.11 -1.36 -16.11
C LEU A 284 5.24 -1.90 -17.01
N LEU A 285 5.18 -1.63 -18.31
CA LEU A 285 6.22 -2.05 -19.25
C LEU A 285 7.54 -1.28 -19.03
N GLU A 286 7.47 0.04 -18.78
CA GLU A 286 8.67 0.85 -18.43
C GLU A 286 9.29 0.33 -17.13
N ALA A 287 8.50 0.10 -16.09
CA ALA A 287 8.98 -0.45 -14.82
C ALA A 287 9.62 -1.84 -15.00
N ALA A 288 8.98 -2.72 -15.77
CA ALA A 288 9.50 -4.06 -16.06
C ALA A 288 10.83 -4.00 -16.82
N ARG A 289 10.98 -3.08 -17.80
CA ARG A 289 12.24 -2.87 -18.53
C ARG A 289 13.35 -2.31 -17.66
N THR A 290 13.04 -1.33 -16.80
CA THR A 290 14.02 -0.79 -15.85
C THR A 290 14.57 -1.89 -14.94
N LEU A 291 13.67 -2.72 -14.39
CA LEU A 291 14.07 -3.83 -13.53
C LEU A 291 14.88 -4.90 -14.29
N ALA A 292 14.46 -5.25 -15.52
CA ALA A 292 15.17 -6.23 -16.36
C ALA A 292 16.55 -5.73 -16.78
N GLY A 293 16.68 -4.45 -17.12
CA GLY A 293 17.98 -3.83 -17.43
C GLY A 293 18.93 -3.89 -16.25
N ALA A 294 18.46 -3.50 -15.06
CA ALA A 294 19.27 -3.58 -13.84
C ALA A 294 19.65 -5.03 -13.46
N HIS A 295 18.73 -5.99 -13.68
CA HIS A 295 19.05 -7.41 -13.51
C HIS A 295 20.17 -7.86 -14.46
N ALA A 296 20.12 -7.44 -15.72
CA ALA A 296 21.18 -7.73 -16.71
C ALA A 296 22.52 -7.12 -16.31
N ASP A 297 22.54 -5.90 -15.78
CA ASP A 297 23.77 -5.25 -15.28
C ASP A 297 24.40 -6.02 -14.10
N LEU A 298 23.56 -6.61 -13.24
CA LEU A 298 24.00 -7.38 -12.07
C LEU A 298 24.47 -8.80 -12.41
N THR A 299 23.78 -9.47 -13.33
CA THR A 299 23.97 -10.92 -13.60
C THR A 299 24.65 -11.22 -14.91
N GLY A 300 24.65 -10.28 -15.85
CA GLY A 300 25.04 -10.48 -17.24
C GLY A 300 23.99 -11.18 -18.10
N GLU A 301 22.82 -11.52 -17.53
CA GLU A 301 21.73 -12.24 -18.21
C GLU A 301 20.67 -11.25 -18.72
N VAL A 302 20.52 -11.14 -20.04
CA VAL A 302 19.54 -10.24 -20.67
C VAL A 302 18.22 -10.97 -20.85
N ILE A 303 17.18 -10.53 -20.12
CA ILE A 303 15.83 -11.10 -20.15
C ILE A 303 14.83 -9.98 -20.45
N GLU A 304 14.26 -9.96 -21.65
CA GLU A 304 13.30 -8.93 -22.04
C GLU A 304 11.90 -9.24 -21.49
N PRO A 305 11.19 -8.25 -20.90
CA PRO A 305 9.78 -8.40 -20.53
C PRO A 305 8.89 -8.71 -21.73
N GLN A 306 7.89 -9.56 -21.55
CA GLN A 306 6.94 -9.95 -22.57
C GLN A 306 5.56 -9.38 -22.33
N VAL A 307 5.03 -8.64 -23.30
CA VAL A 307 3.64 -8.18 -23.32
C VAL A 307 2.77 -9.35 -23.80
N VAL A 308 1.88 -9.85 -22.93
CA VAL A 308 1.13 -11.09 -23.17
C VAL A 308 -0.34 -10.87 -23.56
N GLY A 309 -0.84 -9.64 -23.54
CA GLY A 309 -2.21 -9.31 -23.92
C GLY A 309 -3.30 -9.80 -22.97
N GLY A 310 -2.94 -10.61 -21.97
CA GLY A 310 -3.88 -11.08 -20.94
C GLY A 310 -4.39 -9.93 -20.06
N TYR A 311 -5.60 -10.05 -19.53
CA TYR A 311 -6.16 -9.07 -18.61
C TYR A 311 -6.87 -9.76 -17.43
N ARG A 312 -7.08 -9.02 -16.34
CA ARG A 312 -7.89 -9.46 -15.20
C ARG A 312 -9.13 -8.60 -15.11
N LEU A 313 -10.30 -9.23 -14.98
CA LEU A 313 -11.53 -8.50 -14.70
C LEU A 313 -11.43 -7.82 -13.31
N GLY A 314 -11.84 -6.55 -13.26
CA GLY A 314 -11.78 -5.77 -12.02
C GLY A 314 -10.44 -5.05 -11.75
N ASP A 315 -9.37 -5.33 -12.53
CA ASP A 315 -8.16 -4.53 -12.45
C ASP A 315 -8.42 -3.11 -13.00
N VAL A 316 -7.83 -2.12 -12.32
CA VAL A 316 -7.88 -0.72 -12.76
C VAL A 316 -6.81 -0.46 -13.83
N ARG A 317 -7.17 0.35 -14.85
CA ARG A 317 -6.24 0.66 -15.94
C ARG A 317 -5.15 1.61 -15.49
N HIS A 318 -5.50 2.78 -14.98
CA HIS A 318 -4.56 3.78 -14.51
C HIS A 318 -4.95 4.25 -13.10
N ILE A 319 -3.97 4.29 -12.21
CA ILE A 319 -4.11 4.92 -10.91
C ILE A 319 -2.79 5.57 -10.52
N THR A 320 -2.76 6.90 -10.53
CA THR A 320 -1.59 7.73 -10.26
C THR A 320 -1.99 8.89 -9.38
N ALA A 321 -1.14 9.23 -8.40
CA ALA A 321 -1.43 10.25 -7.39
C ALA A 321 -1.05 11.65 -7.82
N ASP A 322 -1.75 12.62 -7.24
CA ASP A 322 -1.21 13.94 -6.97
C ASP A 322 -0.68 13.97 -5.53
N PRO A 323 0.65 14.09 -5.28
CA PRO A 323 1.22 14.12 -3.93
C PRO A 323 1.27 15.53 -3.32
N THR A 324 0.61 16.52 -3.94
CA THR A 324 0.73 17.94 -3.54
C THR A 324 0.22 18.18 -2.13
N ALA A 325 -0.86 17.50 -1.71
CA ALA A 325 -1.41 17.67 -0.35
C ALA A 325 -0.44 17.18 0.72
N ALA A 326 0.18 16.01 0.55
CA ALA A 326 1.17 15.49 1.50
C ALA A 326 2.36 16.44 1.65
N ARG A 327 2.85 17.01 0.53
CA ARG A 327 3.92 18.02 0.56
C ARG A 327 3.49 19.30 1.29
N ALA A 328 2.30 19.80 0.99
CA ALA A 328 1.83 21.07 1.56
C ALA A 328 1.46 20.95 3.06
N THR A 329 0.96 19.79 3.48
CA THR A 329 0.39 19.59 4.80
C THR A 329 1.40 19.09 5.83
N ILE A 330 2.18 18.07 5.47
CA ILE A 330 3.15 17.44 6.36
C ILE A 330 4.61 17.56 5.87
N GLY A 331 4.85 18.25 4.76
CA GLY A 331 6.20 18.42 4.20
C GLY A 331 6.78 17.18 3.53
N PHE A 332 5.97 16.15 3.24
CA PHE A 332 6.45 14.93 2.61
C PHE A 332 6.66 15.10 1.11
N THR A 333 7.83 14.68 0.64
CA THR A 333 8.15 14.42 -0.78
C THR A 333 8.97 13.13 -0.85
N ALA A 334 8.74 12.27 -1.84
CA ALA A 334 9.58 11.09 -2.03
C ALA A 334 11.00 11.50 -2.46
N ASP A 335 12.01 10.85 -1.88
CA ASP A 335 13.43 11.11 -2.19
C ASP A 335 13.96 10.15 -3.25
N VAL A 336 13.36 8.94 -3.35
CA VAL A 336 13.80 7.90 -4.28
C VAL A 336 13.02 8.03 -5.59
N HIS A 337 13.72 8.44 -6.67
CA HIS A 337 13.10 8.41 -7.99
C HIS A 337 12.84 6.96 -8.44
N PRO A 338 11.66 6.62 -9.03
CA PRO A 338 11.33 5.24 -9.39
C PRO A 338 12.37 4.54 -10.29
N SER A 339 13.01 5.25 -11.24
CA SER A 339 14.07 4.65 -12.07
C SER A 339 15.23 4.10 -11.25
N ASP A 340 15.67 4.89 -10.26
CA ASP A 340 16.84 4.55 -9.44
C ASP A 340 16.49 3.49 -8.40
N GLY A 341 15.32 3.65 -7.79
CA GLY A 341 14.80 2.68 -6.82
C GLY A 341 14.51 1.31 -7.44
N LEU A 342 13.92 1.25 -8.64
CA LEU A 342 13.70 -0.01 -9.36
C LEU A 342 15.00 -0.64 -9.81
N ALA A 343 15.99 0.16 -10.20
CA ALA A 343 17.32 -0.35 -10.53
C ALA A 343 17.98 -1.02 -9.32
N THR A 344 17.94 -0.39 -8.15
CA THR A 344 18.47 -0.98 -6.91
C THR A 344 17.66 -2.18 -6.44
N PHE A 345 16.34 -2.18 -6.69
CA PHE A 345 15.45 -3.27 -6.32
C PHE A 345 15.74 -4.58 -7.05
N ALA A 346 16.36 -4.55 -8.23
CA ALA A 346 16.76 -5.75 -8.97
C ALA A 346 17.69 -6.68 -8.17
N GLY A 347 18.52 -6.12 -7.29
CA GLY A 347 19.40 -6.87 -6.38
C GLY A 347 18.90 -6.97 -4.94
N ALA A 348 17.68 -6.49 -4.67
CA ALA A 348 17.16 -6.45 -3.30
C ALA A 348 16.79 -7.85 -2.78
N GLU A 349 17.05 -8.08 -1.50
CA GLU A 349 16.58 -9.28 -0.82
C GLU A 349 15.07 -9.21 -0.62
N LEU A 350 14.38 -10.23 -1.12
CA LEU A 350 12.94 -10.41 -0.95
C LEU A 350 12.68 -11.45 0.14
N ARG A 351 11.57 -11.30 0.87
CA ARG A 351 11.16 -12.31 1.85
C ARG A 351 10.54 -13.51 1.16
N GLU A 352 10.98 -14.70 1.56
CA GLU A 352 10.44 -15.96 1.07
C GLU A 352 8.97 -16.13 1.47
N PRO A 353 8.15 -16.77 0.61
CA PRO A 353 6.79 -17.08 0.97
C PRO A 353 6.76 -18.12 2.10
N PRO A 354 5.71 -18.13 2.95
CA PRO A 354 5.54 -19.16 3.95
C PRO A 354 5.51 -20.56 3.34
N LYS A 355 6.15 -21.52 4.02
CA LYS A 355 6.26 -22.91 3.56
C LYS A 355 4.92 -23.65 3.57
N HIS A 356 4.05 -23.29 4.49
CA HIS A 356 2.72 -23.84 4.64
C HIS A 356 1.69 -22.80 4.18
N ARG A 357 1.26 -22.91 2.91
CA ARG A 357 0.09 -22.15 2.43
C ARG A 357 -1.17 -22.92 2.83
N PRO A 358 -2.14 -22.29 3.53
CA PRO A 358 -3.46 -22.90 3.73
C PRO A 358 -4.20 -23.11 2.40
#